data_7cb4d340a8e7e988edf0cfc1d37670f0
#
_entry.id   7cb4d340a8e7e988edf0cfc1d37670f0
#
_cell.length_a   1.000
_cell.length_b   1.000
_cell.length_c   1.000
_cell.angle_alpha   90.00
_cell.angle_beta   90.00
_cell.angle_gamma   90.00
#
_symmetry.space_group_name_H-M   'P 1'
#
loop_
_entity.id
_entity.type
_entity.pdbx_description
1 polymer ?
#
loop_
_entity_poly.entity_id
_entity_poly.type
_entity_poly.pdbx_seq_one_letter_code
_entity_poly.pdbx_strand_id
1 'polypeptide(L)'
;MLIPCESCHSKFKLDNSLVKPNGTKVRCSKCQKVFRVYPPSAVDRRIHKRIKTQNLISYFAYNEKGELISHGLGVALDISKGGILLETPYLIESGLLVLTATNREKQFIEVEGNLKYTKASSNGTYLCGIEFVGNEERVKDFIINLIKVYNVKKNNLFITLKEKFYRKNFLSNPHTHTSK
;
A
#
# COMPACT_ATOMS: atom_id res chain seq x y z
N MET A 1 -0.24 -10.26 -28.26
CA MET A 1 0.98 -10.47 -27.49
C MET A 1 1.65 -11.81 -27.81
N LEU A 2 2.97 -11.94 -27.57
CA LEU A 2 3.69 -13.22 -27.68
C LEU A 2 3.73 -13.89 -26.31
N ILE A 3 3.33 -15.16 -26.23
CA ILE A 3 3.22 -15.91 -24.99
C ILE A 3 4.06 -17.16 -25.07
N PRO A 4 4.99 -17.39 -24.13
CA PRO A 4 5.70 -18.66 -24.01
C PRO A 4 4.80 -19.69 -23.30
N CYS A 5 4.82 -20.92 -23.76
CA CYS A 5 4.22 -22.04 -23.04
C CYS A 5 5.03 -22.36 -21.78
N GLU A 6 4.38 -22.47 -20.63
CA GLU A 6 5.03 -22.79 -19.35
C GLU A 6 5.71 -24.17 -19.32
N SER A 7 5.32 -25.07 -20.22
CA SER A 7 5.82 -26.45 -20.25
C SER A 7 6.91 -26.68 -21.28
N CYS A 8 6.72 -26.21 -22.52
CA CYS A 8 7.65 -26.46 -23.62
C CYS A 8 8.34 -25.21 -24.17
N HIS A 9 8.07 -24.06 -23.56
CA HIS A 9 8.63 -22.75 -23.89
C HIS A 9 8.41 -22.27 -25.34
N SER A 10 7.60 -23.00 -26.12
CA SER A 10 7.20 -22.55 -27.46
C SER A 10 6.43 -21.26 -27.37
N LYS A 11 6.79 -20.27 -28.19
CA LYS A 11 6.13 -18.98 -28.28
C LYS A 11 5.01 -19.02 -29.30
N PHE A 12 3.86 -18.45 -28.98
CA PHE A 12 2.74 -18.27 -29.90
C PHE A 12 2.09 -16.90 -29.70
N LYS A 13 1.46 -16.43 -30.77
CA LYS A 13 0.80 -15.13 -30.76
C LYS A 13 -0.65 -15.30 -30.28
N LEU A 14 -1.05 -14.52 -29.27
CA LEU A 14 -2.42 -14.43 -28.77
C LEU A 14 -2.93 -13.01 -28.96
N ASP A 15 -4.18 -12.89 -29.41
CA ASP A 15 -4.83 -11.58 -29.48
C ASP A 15 -5.17 -11.08 -28.07
N ASN A 16 -4.81 -9.83 -27.79
CA ASN A 16 -5.05 -9.20 -26.49
C ASN A 16 -6.55 -9.07 -26.18
N SER A 17 -7.39 -8.93 -27.20
CA SER A 17 -8.85 -8.82 -27.07
C SER A 17 -9.49 -10.07 -26.52
N LEU A 18 -8.84 -11.23 -26.68
CA LEU A 18 -9.33 -12.52 -26.19
C LEU A 18 -8.94 -12.81 -24.73
N VAL A 19 -8.06 -11.97 -24.14
CA VAL A 19 -7.59 -12.18 -22.78
C VAL A 19 -8.45 -11.43 -21.78
N LYS A 20 -9.24 -12.15 -21.01
CA LYS A 20 -10.13 -11.61 -19.97
C LYS A 20 -9.32 -11.09 -18.78
N PRO A 21 -9.82 -10.08 -18.02
CA PRO A 21 -9.16 -9.55 -16.83
C PRO A 21 -8.80 -10.64 -15.79
N ASN A 22 -9.65 -11.64 -15.63
CA ASN A 22 -9.45 -12.76 -14.70
C ASN A 22 -8.63 -13.92 -15.29
N GLY A 23 -7.99 -13.69 -16.44
CA GLY A 23 -7.20 -14.66 -17.17
C GLY A 23 -8.05 -15.56 -18.09
N THR A 24 -7.43 -16.00 -19.18
CA THR A 24 -8.03 -16.88 -20.18
C THR A 24 -7.27 -18.19 -20.23
N LYS A 25 -7.99 -19.31 -20.22
CA LYS A 25 -7.38 -20.64 -20.41
C LYS A 25 -7.00 -20.80 -21.89
N VAL A 26 -5.75 -21.14 -22.15
CA VAL A 26 -5.23 -21.41 -23.48
C VAL A 26 -4.59 -22.79 -23.53
N ARG A 27 -4.63 -23.42 -24.71
CA ARG A 27 -3.99 -24.72 -24.96
C ARG A 27 -2.80 -24.50 -25.86
N CYS A 28 -1.63 -24.99 -25.47
CA CYS A 28 -0.45 -24.96 -26.29
C CYS A 28 -0.63 -25.83 -27.54
N SER A 29 -0.41 -25.28 -28.72
CA SER A 29 -0.52 -26.02 -30.00
C SER A 29 0.56 -27.09 -30.14
N LYS A 30 1.72 -26.97 -29.47
CA LYS A 30 2.84 -27.89 -29.57
C LYS A 30 2.78 -29.04 -28.57
N CYS A 31 2.55 -28.78 -27.28
CA CYS A 31 2.56 -29.80 -26.23
C CYS A 31 1.17 -30.09 -25.62
N GLN A 32 0.12 -29.46 -26.14
CA GLN A 32 -1.28 -29.61 -25.72
C GLN A 32 -1.57 -29.24 -24.26
N LYS A 33 -0.57 -28.77 -23.49
CA LYS A 33 -0.78 -28.35 -22.11
C LYS A 33 -1.70 -27.13 -22.05
N VAL A 34 -2.68 -27.18 -21.13
CA VAL A 34 -3.57 -26.07 -20.84
C VAL A 34 -3.00 -25.27 -19.68
N PHE A 35 -2.90 -23.96 -19.86
CA PHE A 35 -2.46 -23.03 -18.83
C PHE A 35 -3.26 -21.72 -18.92
N ARG A 36 -3.16 -20.87 -17.91
CA ARG A 36 -3.92 -19.62 -17.86
C ARG A 36 -3.03 -18.45 -18.21
N VAL A 37 -3.46 -17.68 -19.19
CA VAL A 37 -2.81 -16.43 -19.61
C VAL A 37 -3.59 -15.27 -19.02
N TYR A 38 -2.88 -14.35 -18.40
CA TYR A 38 -3.46 -13.10 -17.93
C TYR A 38 -3.16 -12.00 -18.95
N PRO A 39 -4.03 -10.97 -19.04
CA PRO A 39 -3.67 -9.81 -19.83
C PRO A 39 -2.31 -9.35 -19.34
N PRO A 40 -1.42 -8.80 -20.19
CA PRO A 40 -0.20 -8.16 -19.74
C PRO A 40 -0.68 -7.21 -18.64
N SER A 41 -0.33 -7.52 -17.39
CA SER A 41 -0.76 -6.77 -16.20
C SER A 41 -0.61 -5.33 -16.62
N ALA A 42 -1.71 -4.59 -16.62
CA ALA A 42 -1.79 -3.29 -17.25
C ALA A 42 -0.48 -2.61 -16.91
N VAL A 43 0.35 -2.39 -17.92
CA VAL A 43 1.73 -1.88 -17.79
C VAL A 43 1.64 -0.88 -16.66
N ASP A 44 2.33 -1.07 -15.55
CA ASP A 44 2.10 -0.24 -14.38
C ASP A 44 2.24 1.20 -14.87
N ARG A 45 1.12 1.83 -15.23
CA ARG A 45 1.05 3.16 -15.83
C ARG A 45 1.48 4.22 -14.84
N ARG A 46 1.84 3.77 -13.64
CA ARG A 46 2.28 4.64 -12.55
C ARG A 46 3.65 5.20 -12.88
N ILE A 47 3.70 6.50 -12.98
CA ILE A 47 4.95 7.26 -13.16
C ILE A 47 5.85 7.11 -11.91
N HIS A 48 5.24 6.91 -10.73
CA HIS A 48 5.94 6.85 -9.45
C HIS A 48 5.69 5.52 -8.73
N LYS A 49 6.80 4.90 -8.27
CA LYS A 49 6.75 3.70 -7.41
C LYS A 49 6.01 4.01 -6.10
N ARG A 50 5.13 3.12 -5.69
CA ARG A 50 4.43 3.21 -4.40
C ARG A 50 5.15 2.40 -3.34
N ILE A 51 5.25 2.99 -2.16
CA ILE A 51 5.85 2.38 -0.97
C ILE A 51 4.72 2.10 0.02
N LYS A 52 4.60 0.87 0.46
CA LYS A 52 3.61 0.49 1.48
C LYS A 52 3.98 1.13 2.81
N THR A 53 2.97 1.64 3.51
CA THR A 53 3.08 2.23 4.85
C THR A 53 1.92 1.75 5.73
N GLN A 54 1.92 2.12 7.00
CA GLN A 54 0.80 1.94 7.94
C GLN A 54 0.84 3.07 8.97
N ASN A 55 0.93 4.30 8.47
CA ASN A 55 0.99 5.48 9.32
C ASN A 55 -0.40 6.05 9.54
N LEU A 56 -0.66 6.46 10.77
CA LEU A 56 -1.86 7.23 11.11
C LEU A 56 -1.70 8.65 10.59
N ILE A 57 -2.73 9.12 9.88
CA ILE A 57 -2.82 10.45 9.27
C ILE A 57 -4.11 11.08 9.74
N SER A 58 -4.06 12.32 10.21
CA SER A 58 -5.25 13.14 10.33
C SER A 58 -5.50 13.88 9.03
N TYR A 59 -6.77 14.10 8.71
CA TYR A 59 -7.17 14.84 7.53
C TYR A 59 -8.26 15.84 7.84
N PHE A 60 -8.25 16.95 7.10
CA PHE A 60 -9.30 17.96 7.05
C PHE A 60 -9.68 18.14 5.59
N ALA A 61 -10.94 17.93 5.25
CA ALA A 61 -11.43 18.05 3.88
C ALA A 61 -12.26 19.33 3.72
N TYR A 62 -11.97 20.09 2.69
CA TYR A 62 -12.61 21.37 2.39
C TYR A 62 -13.30 21.31 1.04
N ASN A 63 -14.46 21.97 0.92
CA ASN A 63 -15.11 22.13 -0.37
C ASN A 63 -14.42 23.24 -1.21
N GLU A 64 -14.96 23.47 -2.41
CA GLU A 64 -14.45 24.52 -3.32
C GLU A 64 -14.57 25.95 -2.75
N LYS A 65 -15.41 26.18 -1.76
CA LYS A 65 -15.55 27.48 -1.07
C LYS A 65 -14.59 27.62 0.10
N GLY A 66 -13.77 26.60 0.40
CA GLY A 66 -12.88 26.58 1.55
C GLY A 66 -13.56 26.27 2.88
N GLU A 67 -14.81 25.78 2.87
CA GLU A 67 -15.52 25.38 4.08
C GLU A 67 -15.12 23.94 4.46
N LEU A 68 -14.89 23.72 5.76
CA LEU A 68 -14.59 22.38 6.28
C LEU A 68 -15.82 21.48 6.19
N ILE A 69 -15.75 20.41 5.41
CA ILE A 69 -16.86 19.47 5.19
C ILE A 69 -16.69 18.14 5.91
N SER A 70 -15.45 17.75 6.20
CA SER A 70 -15.14 16.50 6.91
C SER A 70 -13.76 16.57 7.55
N HIS A 71 -13.59 15.88 8.66
CA HIS A 71 -12.27 15.67 9.28
C HIS A 71 -12.22 14.32 9.99
N GLY A 72 -11.03 13.79 10.18
CA GLY A 72 -10.90 12.51 10.87
C GLY A 72 -9.48 11.94 10.83
N LEU A 73 -9.41 10.66 11.15
CA LEU A 73 -8.20 9.88 11.10
C LEU A 73 -8.32 8.78 10.04
N GLY A 74 -7.21 8.48 9.41
CA GLY A 74 -7.09 7.37 8.48
C GLY A 74 -5.70 6.74 8.55
N VAL A 75 -5.55 5.60 7.90
CA VAL A 75 -4.29 4.90 7.77
C VAL A 75 -3.77 5.06 6.34
N ALA A 76 -2.56 5.60 6.19
CA ALA A 76 -1.87 5.61 4.91
C ALA A 76 -1.42 4.19 4.57
N LEU A 77 -1.99 3.59 3.53
CA LEU A 77 -1.67 2.23 3.09
C LEU A 77 -0.47 2.20 2.15
N ASP A 78 -0.41 3.15 1.25
CA ASP A 78 0.74 3.36 0.37
C ASP A 78 0.95 4.85 0.06
N ILE A 79 2.18 5.20 -0.27
CA ILE A 79 2.59 6.55 -0.63
C ILE A 79 3.55 6.52 -1.82
N SER A 80 3.47 7.53 -2.67
CA SER A 80 4.38 7.76 -3.80
C SER A 80 4.69 9.25 -3.92
N LYS A 81 5.59 9.61 -4.84
CA LYS A 81 5.89 11.04 -5.12
C LYS A 81 4.64 11.84 -5.52
N GLY A 82 3.65 11.21 -6.16
CA GLY A 82 2.46 11.89 -6.66
C GLY A 82 1.24 11.83 -5.75
N GLY A 83 1.25 11.03 -4.65
CA GLY A 83 0.06 10.91 -3.83
C GLY A 83 0.09 9.79 -2.80
N ILE A 84 -1.01 9.64 -2.10
CA ILE A 84 -1.20 8.71 -0.98
C ILE A 84 -2.52 7.96 -1.13
N LEU A 85 -2.55 6.70 -0.71
CA LEU A 85 -3.76 5.93 -0.50
C LEU A 85 -4.09 5.92 0.99
N LEU A 86 -5.19 6.56 1.36
CA LEU A 86 -5.69 6.68 2.73
C LEU A 86 -6.88 5.74 2.93
N GLU A 87 -6.87 4.94 3.99
CA GLU A 87 -8.03 4.19 4.45
C GLU A 87 -8.63 4.90 5.65
N THR A 88 -9.95 5.19 5.60
CA THR A 88 -10.68 5.90 6.66
C THR A 88 -12.05 5.28 6.88
N PRO A 89 -12.62 5.31 8.11
CA PRO A 89 -13.97 4.84 8.38
C PRO A 89 -15.06 5.77 7.82
N TYR A 90 -14.70 6.98 7.42
CA TYR A 90 -15.66 7.98 6.95
C TYR A 90 -15.58 8.17 5.44
N LEU A 91 -16.74 8.36 4.81
CA LEU A 91 -16.82 8.71 3.40
C LEU A 91 -16.31 10.14 3.21
N ILE A 92 -15.37 10.30 2.29
CA ILE A 92 -14.93 11.61 1.79
C ILE A 92 -15.39 11.68 0.33
N GLU A 93 -16.28 12.59 0.02
CA GLU A 93 -16.93 12.65 -1.29
C GLU A 93 -16.13 13.47 -2.29
N SER A 94 -15.57 14.60 -1.88
CA SER A 94 -14.81 15.51 -2.75
C SER A 94 -13.96 16.47 -1.92
N GLY A 95 -13.11 17.22 -2.59
CA GLY A 95 -12.47 18.41 -2.05
C GLY A 95 -10.95 18.37 -1.97
N LEU A 96 -10.42 19.48 -1.48
CA LEU A 96 -9.03 19.65 -1.08
C LEU A 96 -8.88 19.10 0.34
N LEU A 97 -7.87 18.26 0.53
CA LEU A 97 -7.54 17.72 1.85
C LEU A 97 -6.23 18.33 2.35
N VAL A 98 -6.23 18.71 3.62
CA VAL A 98 -4.98 18.93 4.38
C VAL A 98 -4.70 17.66 5.16
N LEU A 99 -3.56 17.03 4.89
CA LEU A 99 -3.10 15.80 5.52
C LEU A 99 -2.01 16.14 6.53
N THR A 100 -2.19 15.72 7.76
CA THR A 100 -1.25 15.98 8.85
C THR A 100 -0.69 14.68 9.40
N ALA A 101 0.62 14.60 9.50
CA ALA A 101 1.35 13.51 10.14
C ALA A 101 2.31 14.05 11.20
N THR A 102 2.71 13.20 12.14
CA THR A 102 3.72 13.54 13.15
C THR A 102 5.05 12.94 12.75
N ASN A 103 6.12 13.74 12.76
CA ASN A 103 7.48 13.28 12.59
C ASN A 103 8.04 12.63 13.87
N ARG A 104 9.30 12.17 13.86
CA ARG A 104 9.98 11.56 15.02
C ARG A 104 10.15 12.52 16.19
N GLU A 105 10.25 13.80 15.91
CA GLU A 105 10.45 14.89 16.88
C GLU A 105 9.11 15.39 17.44
N LYS A 106 8.01 14.65 17.12
CA LYS A 106 6.64 15.01 17.52
C LYS A 106 6.11 16.31 16.92
N GLN A 107 6.74 16.81 15.87
CA GLN A 107 6.25 17.98 15.13
C GLN A 107 5.23 17.56 14.08
N PHE A 108 4.25 18.41 13.82
CA PHE A 108 3.28 18.20 12.75
C PHE A 108 3.88 18.60 11.41
N ILE A 109 3.68 17.75 10.42
CA ILE A 109 4.01 18.01 9.03
C ILE A 109 2.73 17.91 8.23
N GLU A 110 2.47 18.91 7.42
CA GLU A 110 1.24 19.04 6.66
C GLU A 110 1.51 19.13 5.17
N VAL A 111 0.64 18.49 4.39
CA VAL A 111 0.61 18.60 2.95
C VAL A 111 -0.83 18.70 2.47
N GLU A 112 -1.00 19.34 1.33
CA GLU A 112 -2.28 19.42 0.64
C GLU A 112 -2.40 18.35 -0.43
N GLY A 113 -3.63 17.92 -0.69
CA GLY A 113 -3.89 16.97 -1.76
C GLY A 113 -5.34 17.01 -2.22
N ASN A 114 -5.53 16.76 -3.50
CA ASN A 114 -6.85 16.65 -4.09
C ASN A 114 -7.35 15.21 -4.05
N LEU A 115 -8.58 15.01 -3.59
CA LEU A 115 -9.25 13.72 -3.66
C LEU A 115 -9.49 13.35 -5.13
N LYS A 116 -8.97 12.21 -5.55
CA LYS A 116 -9.16 11.68 -6.91
C LYS A 116 -10.28 10.67 -7.00
N TYR A 117 -10.41 9.83 -5.99
CA TYR A 117 -11.48 8.85 -5.88
C TYR A 117 -11.66 8.38 -4.44
N THR A 118 -12.88 7.95 -4.15
CA THR A 118 -13.21 7.18 -2.95
C THR A 118 -13.86 5.87 -3.37
N LYS A 119 -13.47 4.79 -2.73
CA LYS A 119 -14.00 3.44 -2.98
C LYS A 119 -14.30 2.76 -1.65
N ALA A 120 -15.49 2.19 -1.50
CA ALA A 120 -15.82 1.36 -0.35
C ALA A 120 -14.93 0.09 -0.31
N SER A 121 -14.42 -0.22 0.86
CA SER A 121 -13.69 -1.46 1.15
C SER A 121 -14.64 -2.52 1.67
N SER A 122 -14.25 -3.79 1.58
CA SER A 122 -15.01 -4.92 2.14
C SER A 122 -15.18 -4.88 3.66
N ASN A 123 -14.35 -4.08 4.34
CA ASN A 123 -14.31 -4.01 5.82
C ASN A 123 -15.16 -2.86 6.39
N GLY A 124 -16.02 -2.23 5.58
CA GLY A 124 -16.84 -1.09 6.02
C GLY A 124 -16.06 0.22 6.13
N THR A 125 -14.84 0.28 5.58
CA THR A 125 -14.03 1.48 5.46
C THR A 125 -14.05 2.01 4.03
N TYR A 126 -13.40 3.16 3.80
CA TYR A 126 -13.25 3.78 2.49
C TYR A 126 -11.78 3.94 2.14
N LEU A 127 -11.45 3.64 0.89
CA LEU A 127 -10.13 3.84 0.30
C LEU A 127 -10.14 5.12 -0.52
N CYS A 128 -9.40 6.12 -0.10
CA CYS A 128 -9.31 7.43 -0.71
C CYS A 128 -7.97 7.59 -1.42
N GLY A 129 -7.99 7.73 -2.73
CA GLY A 129 -6.80 8.08 -3.52
C GLY A 129 -6.66 9.60 -3.57
N ILE A 130 -5.56 10.11 -3.03
CA ILE A 130 -5.29 11.54 -2.88
C ILE A 130 -4.02 11.87 -3.65
N GLU A 131 -4.08 12.85 -4.55
CA GLU A 131 -2.95 13.38 -5.30
C GLU A 131 -2.40 14.61 -4.55
N PHE A 132 -1.10 14.63 -4.26
CA PHE A 132 -0.48 15.76 -3.62
C PHE A 132 -0.47 16.99 -4.51
N VAL A 133 -0.69 18.17 -3.90
CA VAL A 133 -0.61 19.48 -4.55
C VAL A 133 0.25 20.42 -3.71
N GLY A 134 0.67 21.53 -4.30
CA GLY A 134 1.45 22.56 -3.61
C GLY A 134 2.96 22.35 -3.69
N ASN A 135 3.67 22.75 -2.64
CA ASN A 135 5.13 22.82 -2.63
C ASN A 135 5.78 21.43 -2.64
N GLU A 136 6.60 21.14 -3.67
CA GLU A 136 7.28 19.84 -3.85
C GLU A 136 8.22 19.48 -2.67
N GLU A 137 8.87 20.44 -2.04
CA GLU A 137 9.75 20.17 -0.90
C GLU A 137 8.96 19.72 0.33
N ARG A 138 7.83 20.37 0.62
CA ARG A 138 6.93 19.94 1.70
C ARG A 138 6.41 18.54 1.46
N VAL A 139 6.00 18.24 0.24
CA VAL A 139 5.55 16.88 -0.16
C VAL A 139 6.67 15.87 0.03
N LYS A 140 7.88 16.18 -0.41
CA LYS A 140 9.07 15.32 -0.24
C LYS A 140 9.37 15.06 1.23
N ASP A 141 9.35 16.07 2.07
CA ASP A 141 9.60 15.94 3.51
C ASP A 141 8.51 15.09 4.19
N PHE A 142 7.26 15.31 3.85
CA PHE A 142 6.15 14.49 4.33
C PHE A 142 6.34 13.00 3.97
N ILE A 143 6.67 12.69 2.72
CA ILE A 143 6.93 11.32 2.25
C ILE A 143 8.10 10.69 3.01
N ILE A 144 9.22 11.39 3.12
CA ILE A 144 10.43 10.91 3.81
C ILE A 144 10.11 10.59 5.27
N ASN A 145 9.38 11.46 5.94
CA ASN A 145 9.02 11.27 7.34
C ASN A 145 8.09 10.07 7.55
N LEU A 146 7.07 9.90 6.71
CA LEU A 146 6.18 8.73 6.78
C LEU A 146 6.95 7.43 6.59
N ILE A 147 7.85 7.37 5.62
CA ILE A 147 8.69 6.18 5.36
C ILE A 147 9.62 5.90 6.54
N LYS A 148 10.26 6.94 7.11
CA LYS A 148 11.14 6.78 8.27
C LYS A 148 10.38 6.26 9.50
N VAL A 149 9.20 6.80 9.80
CA VAL A 149 8.36 6.37 10.93
C VAL A 149 7.91 4.91 10.74
N TYR A 150 7.48 4.54 9.53
CA TYR A 150 7.07 3.18 9.22
C TYR A 150 8.21 2.15 9.41
N ASN A 151 9.41 2.47 8.90
CA ASN A 151 10.57 1.58 9.01
C ASN A 151 10.99 1.35 10.46
N VAL A 152 10.92 2.36 11.33
CA VAL A 152 11.21 2.21 12.77
C VAL A 152 10.18 1.30 13.45
N LYS A 153 8.89 1.50 13.17
CA LYS A 153 7.83 0.62 13.72
C LYS A 153 8.04 -0.83 13.30
N LYS A 154 8.37 -1.07 12.04
CA LYS A 154 8.65 -2.40 11.50
C LYS A 154 9.85 -3.05 12.18
N ASN A 155 10.94 -2.31 12.35
CA ASN A 155 12.15 -2.81 13.01
C ASN A 155 11.91 -3.10 14.50
N ASN A 156 11.22 -2.23 15.22
CA ASN A 156 10.89 -2.45 16.63
C ASN A 156 9.98 -3.66 16.81
N LEU A 157 9.01 -3.87 15.94
CA LEU A 157 8.16 -5.07 15.96
C LEU A 157 8.99 -6.35 15.76
N PHE A 158 9.97 -6.31 14.85
CA PHE A 158 10.86 -7.44 14.57
C PHE A 158 11.79 -7.75 15.75
N ILE A 159 12.31 -6.74 16.43
CA ILE A 159 13.12 -6.88 17.65
C ILE A 159 12.28 -7.48 18.76
N THR A 160 11.08 -6.95 19.02
CA THR A 160 10.16 -7.46 20.05
C THR A 160 9.75 -8.91 19.78
N LEU A 161 9.51 -9.30 18.54
CA LEU A 161 9.20 -10.68 18.16
C LEU A 161 10.40 -11.61 18.38
N LYS A 162 11.62 -11.17 18.04
CA LYS A 162 12.86 -11.91 18.32
C LYS A 162 13.05 -12.12 19.83
N GLU A 163 12.90 -11.08 20.63
CA GLU A 163 13.04 -11.17 22.09
C GLU A 163 12.01 -12.11 22.72
N LYS A 164 10.74 -12.04 22.28
CA LYS A 164 9.70 -12.98 22.73
C LYS A 164 10.01 -14.42 22.34
N PHE A 165 10.52 -14.64 21.13
CA PHE A 165 10.93 -15.97 20.65
C PHE A 165 12.11 -16.53 21.46
N TYR A 166 13.13 -15.70 21.73
CA TYR A 166 14.27 -16.09 22.58
C TYR A 166 13.86 -16.43 24.00
N ARG A 167 13.04 -15.59 24.64
CA ARG A 167 12.54 -15.86 26.01
C ARG A 167 11.74 -17.15 26.08
N LYS A 168 10.90 -17.44 25.09
CA LYS A 168 10.07 -18.65 25.08
C LYS A 168 10.89 -19.94 24.88
N ASN A 169 11.97 -19.89 24.11
CA ASN A 169 12.73 -21.09 23.73
C ASN A 169 13.99 -21.33 24.55
N PHE A 170 14.52 -20.31 25.23
CA PHE A 170 15.81 -20.42 25.94
C PHE A 170 15.74 -20.15 27.44
N LEU A 171 14.64 -19.58 27.95
CA LEU A 171 14.48 -19.31 29.40
C LEU A 171 13.44 -20.21 30.09
N SER A 172 12.83 -21.14 29.38
CA SER A 172 11.82 -22.06 29.93
C SER A 172 12.34 -23.45 30.28
N ASN A 173 13.67 -23.65 30.41
CA ASN A 173 14.24 -24.88 30.96
C ASN A 173 15.00 -24.59 32.28
N PRO A 174 14.37 -24.69 33.44
CA PRO A 174 15.10 -24.87 34.67
C PRO A 174 15.49 -26.36 34.75
N HIS A 175 16.71 -26.71 34.33
CA HIS A 175 17.28 -27.97 34.69
C HIS A 175 17.55 -27.93 36.19
N THR A 176 16.67 -28.54 36.95
CA THR A 176 16.93 -29.00 38.33
C THR A 176 17.97 -30.10 38.25
N HIS A 177 19.22 -29.77 38.45
CA HIS A 177 20.23 -30.73 38.91
C HIS A 177 20.09 -30.90 40.41
N THR A 178 19.35 -31.90 40.81
CA THR A 178 19.48 -32.50 42.17
C THR A 178 20.67 -33.44 42.11
N SER A 179 21.75 -33.01 42.75
CA SER A 179 22.88 -33.88 43.08
C SER A 179 22.51 -34.64 44.37
N LYS A 180 22.60 -35.95 44.33
CA LYS A 180 22.82 -36.78 45.50
C LYS A 180 24.31 -37.06 45.66
#